data_ed96c42c97a32804cd8615f37da46760
#
_entry.id   ed96c42c97a32804cd8615f37da46760
#
_cell.length_a   1.000
_cell.length_b   1.000
_cell.length_c   1.000
_cell.angle_alpha   90.00
_cell.angle_beta   90.00
_cell.angle_gamma   90.00
#
_symmetry.space_group_name_H-M   'P 1'
#
loop_
_entity.id
_entity.type
_entity.pdbx_description
1 polymer ?
#
loop_
_entity_poly.entity_id
_entity_poly.type
_entity_poly.pdbx_seq_one_letter_code
_entity_poly.pdbx_strand_id
1 'polypeptide(L)'
;MLNWVNRFNIFCLLDNGHYDFSKPAFECLLAAGSKANVEMQAGKAFDALRSFYTENKNEWLFGHLGYDLKNETEKLSSNNADGIGFSDLHFFVPEIVLELNDKEVTIHADGDAAIIFDTILACPGTINESIKSKILIQHKISRNDYIDIIEKLRQHILRGDCYEINFCQEFFAENAEIDPSYIYSRLTELSPNPFSVFYKLNTRWCLCASPERYLKKEGNRIISQPIKGTSKRNTANTAEDEKAKNYLSESEKEKSENVMVVDLVRNDLSRICKPGTVQVDELFAVYSFPQVHQMISTISGELEAGNDWIDCIEATFPMGSMTGAPKKKVMELIEQYEQTKRGLFSGAIGYVKPDGDFDFNVVIRSILYNAANKYLSFQAGGGITYNSHPALEYEESLLKAKALMKVLE
;
A
#
# COMPACT_ATOMS: atom_id res chain seq x y z
N MET A 1 -0.58 -17.12 15.32
CA MET A 1 0.34 -16.73 14.22
C MET A 1 1.09 -15.44 14.49
N LEU A 2 0.44 -14.32 14.81
CA LEU A 2 1.12 -13.03 15.10
C LEU A 2 2.21 -13.15 16.18
N ASN A 3 1.91 -13.82 17.30
CA ASN A 3 2.91 -14.03 18.36
C ASN A 3 4.07 -14.93 17.92
N TRP A 4 3.79 -15.92 17.08
CA TRP A 4 4.82 -16.81 16.57
C TRP A 4 5.79 -16.09 15.60
N VAL A 5 5.27 -15.24 14.73
CA VAL A 5 6.09 -14.55 13.73
C VAL A 5 6.97 -13.45 14.33
N ASN A 6 6.60 -12.88 15.46
CA ASN A 6 7.35 -11.82 16.13
C ASN A 6 8.79 -12.20 16.54
N ARG A 7 9.09 -13.51 16.68
CA ARG A 7 10.43 -14.00 16.97
C ARG A 7 11.42 -13.84 15.81
N PHE A 8 10.94 -13.57 14.59
CA PHE A 8 11.79 -13.33 13.44
C PHE A 8 12.12 -11.84 13.29
N ASN A 9 13.33 -11.56 12.79
CA ASN A 9 13.74 -10.18 12.50
C ASN A 9 13.17 -9.65 11.20
N ILE A 10 12.89 -10.56 10.25
CA ILE A 10 12.29 -10.25 8.95
C ILE A 10 11.09 -11.17 8.77
N PHE A 11 9.94 -10.59 8.49
CA PHE A 11 8.74 -11.31 8.08
C PHE A 11 7.75 -10.42 7.31
N CYS A 12 6.88 -11.05 6.54
CA CYS A 12 5.79 -10.41 5.84
C CYS A 12 4.55 -11.30 5.95
N LEU A 13 3.52 -10.82 6.63
CA LEU A 13 2.19 -11.42 6.70
C LEU A 13 1.25 -10.62 5.82
N LEU A 14 0.67 -11.27 4.83
CA LEU A 14 -0.36 -10.74 3.94
C LEU A 14 -1.69 -11.39 4.31
N ASP A 15 -2.71 -10.58 4.56
CA ASP A 15 -4.02 -11.03 5.04
C ASP A 15 -5.11 -10.41 4.16
N ASN A 16 -6.01 -11.24 3.63
CA ASN A 16 -7.10 -10.76 2.80
C ASN A 16 -8.33 -10.29 3.60
N GLY A 17 -8.28 -10.35 4.94
CA GLY A 17 -9.36 -9.90 5.81
C GLY A 17 -10.68 -10.63 5.60
N HIS A 18 -10.66 -11.89 5.17
CA HIS A 18 -11.83 -12.72 4.79
C HIS A 18 -12.69 -12.12 3.66
N TYR A 19 -12.07 -11.34 2.77
CA TYR A 19 -12.75 -10.86 1.57
C TYR A 19 -12.81 -11.93 0.49
N ASP A 20 -14.01 -12.19 0.00
CA ASP A 20 -14.26 -13.06 -1.15
C ASP A 20 -14.06 -12.26 -2.45
N PHE A 21 -12.80 -12.02 -2.81
CA PHE A 21 -12.48 -11.71 -4.19
C PHE A 21 -12.45 -13.02 -4.96
N SER A 22 -12.99 -13.03 -6.16
CA SER A 22 -13.09 -14.19 -7.04
C SER A 22 -11.78 -14.98 -7.23
N LYS A 23 -10.65 -14.55 -6.66
CA LYS A 23 -9.41 -15.29 -6.37
C LYS A 23 -8.40 -14.45 -5.58
N PRO A 24 -8.26 -14.60 -4.25
CA PRO A 24 -6.97 -14.96 -3.71
C PRO A 24 -6.88 -16.48 -3.60
N ALA A 25 -5.74 -17.06 -3.95
CA ALA A 25 -5.49 -18.50 -3.75
C ALA A 25 -5.35 -18.87 -2.26
N PHE A 26 -5.28 -17.88 -1.35
CA PHE A 26 -5.09 -18.01 0.10
C PHE A 26 -5.81 -16.88 0.84
N GLU A 27 -6.25 -17.13 2.06
CA GLU A 27 -6.75 -16.09 2.98
C GLU A 27 -5.60 -15.32 3.61
N CYS A 28 -4.54 -16.05 3.96
CA CYS A 28 -3.36 -15.50 4.59
C CYS A 28 -2.10 -16.14 4.01
N LEU A 29 -1.11 -15.32 3.70
CA LEU A 29 0.21 -15.74 3.23
C LEU A 29 1.27 -15.14 4.16
N LEU A 30 2.07 -15.98 4.80
CA LEU A 30 3.10 -15.56 5.73
C LEU A 30 4.49 -16.03 5.26
N ALA A 31 5.42 -15.11 5.16
CA ALA A 31 6.85 -15.37 4.98
C ALA A 31 7.61 -15.00 6.26
N ALA A 32 8.44 -15.90 6.77
CA ALA A 32 9.19 -15.69 8.00
C ALA A 32 10.63 -16.16 7.88
N GLY A 33 11.55 -15.39 8.49
CA GLY A 33 13.00 -15.60 8.36
C GLY A 33 13.52 -15.15 7.00
N SER A 34 14.83 -15.18 6.80
CA SER A 34 15.46 -14.76 5.55
C SER A 34 16.70 -15.61 5.25
N LYS A 35 16.65 -16.41 4.19
CA LYS A 35 17.79 -17.14 3.66
C LYS A 35 18.76 -16.21 2.91
N ALA A 36 18.21 -15.26 2.17
CA ALA A 36 18.93 -14.25 1.40
C ALA A 36 18.06 -13.00 1.29
N ASN A 37 18.69 -11.82 1.18
CA ASN A 37 17.95 -10.58 0.97
C ASN A 37 18.77 -9.56 0.18
N VAL A 38 18.07 -8.59 -0.41
CA VAL A 38 18.62 -7.39 -1.02
C VAL A 38 17.95 -6.17 -0.39
N GLU A 39 18.74 -5.21 0.06
CA GLU A 39 18.27 -3.94 0.65
C GLU A 39 19.03 -2.78 -0.01
N MET A 40 18.32 -1.84 -0.63
CA MET A 40 18.89 -0.76 -1.43
C MET A 40 18.17 0.57 -1.23
N GLN A 41 18.92 1.66 -1.37
CA GLN A 41 18.35 2.99 -1.64
C GLN A 41 18.26 3.20 -3.16
N ALA A 42 17.37 4.10 -3.60
CA ALA A 42 17.20 4.46 -5.00
C ALA A 42 18.52 4.92 -5.64
N GLY A 43 18.74 4.57 -6.91
CA GLY A 43 19.93 4.89 -7.70
C GLY A 43 20.49 3.71 -8.48
N LYS A 44 20.42 2.49 -7.94
CA LYS A 44 20.73 1.21 -8.59
C LYS A 44 19.92 0.06 -7.97
N ALA A 45 18.76 0.40 -7.45
CA ALA A 45 17.93 -0.57 -6.74
C ALA A 45 17.36 -1.64 -7.68
N PHE A 46 16.92 -1.26 -8.87
CA PHE A 46 16.40 -2.21 -9.86
C PHE A 46 17.52 -3.11 -10.42
N ASP A 47 18.73 -2.61 -10.66
CA ASP A 47 19.87 -3.43 -11.08
C ASP A 47 20.22 -4.48 -10.02
N ALA A 48 20.28 -4.09 -8.75
CA ALA A 48 20.53 -4.98 -7.63
C ALA A 48 19.41 -6.03 -7.47
N LEU A 49 18.14 -5.62 -7.64
CA LEU A 49 17.02 -6.54 -7.61
C LEU A 49 17.04 -7.57 -8.74
N ARG A 50 17.42 -7.17 -9.97
CA ARG A 50 17.60 -8.09 -11.10
C ARG A 50 18.70 -9.12 -10.83
N SER A 51 19.82 -8.69 -10.27
CA SER A 51 20.90 -9.60 -9.88
C SER A 51 20.43 -10.58 -8.83
N PHE A 52 19.80 -10.09 -7.77
CA PHE A 52 19.23 -10.89 -6.68
C PHE A 52 18.18 -11.90 -7.19
N TYR A 53 17.26 -11.46 -8.06
CA TYR A 53 16.26 -12.34 -8.66
C TYR A 53 16.89 -13.43 -9.54
N THR A 54 17.96 -13.10 -10.28
CA THR A 54 18.68 -14.05 -11.13
C THR A 54 19.34 -15.15 -10.31
N GLU A 55 19.88 -14.80 -9.14
CA GLU A 55 20.52 -15.75 -8.21
C GLU A 55 19.51 -16.63 -7.46
N ASN A 56 18.26 -16.14 -7.31
CA ASN A 56 17.20 -16.78 -6.53
C ASN A 56 15.97 -17.13 -7.39
N LYS A 57 16.20 -17.55 -8.64
CA LYS A 57 15.09 -17.98 -9.53
C LYS A 57 14.39 -19.19 -8.94
N ASN A 58 13.06 -19.21 -9.11
CA ASN A 58 12.16 -20.25 -8.62
C ASN A 58 12.02 -20.31 -7.08
N GLU A 59 12.48 -19.27 -6.38
CA GLU A 59 12.18 -19.08 -4.97
C GLU A 59 11.00 -18.10 -4.77
N TRP A 60 10.33 -18.23 -3.62
CA TRP A 60 9.44 -17.19 -3.16
C TRP A 60 10.23 -15.95 -2.80
N LEU A 61 9.76 -14.78 -3.23
CA LEU A 61 10.29 -13.49 -2.82
C LEU A 61 9.20 -12.68 -2.15
N PHE A 62 9.52 -12.07 -1.02
CA PHE A 62 8.65 -11.11 -0.33
C PHE A 62 9.41 -9.83 -0.10
N GLY A 63 8.71 -8.70 -0.12
CA GLY A 63 9.41 -7.44 0.10
C GLY A 63 8.57 -6.21 -0.15
N HIS A 64 9.28 -5.09 -0.23
CA HIS A 64 8.66 -3.80 -0.44
C HIS A 64 9.40 -2.95 -1.46
N LEU A 65 8.63 -2.01 -2.01
CA LEU A 65 9.05 -0.94 -2.91
C LEU A 65 8.66 0.37 -2.25
N GLY A 66 9.62 1.19 -1.84
CA GLY A 66 9.39 2.52 -1.29
C GLY A 66 9.08 3.54 -2.38
N TYR A 67 8.30 4.57 -2.03
CA TYR A 67 7.90 5.62 -2.97
C TYR A 67 9.09 6.33 -3.63
N ASP A 68 10.21 6.45 -2.91
CA ASP A 68 11.41 7.15 -3.40
C ASP A 68 12.17 6.40 -4.51
N LEU A 69 11.78 5.16 -4.88
CA LEU A 69 12.21 4.52 -6.13
C LEU A 69 11.82 5.35 -7.38
N LYS A 70 10.87 6.28 -7.26
CA LYS A 70 10.60 7.30 -8.27
C LYS A 70 11.84 8.08 -8.71
N ASN A 71 12.83 8.22 -7.82
CA ASN A 71 14.07 8.92 -8.11
C ASN A 71 14.91 8.18 -9.17
N GLU A 72 14.76 6.85 -9.24
CA GLU A 72 15.42 6.01 -10.24
C GLU A 72 14.62 5.96 -11.54
N THR A 73 13.29 5.72 -11.47
CA THR A 73 12.42 5.61 -12.65
C THR A 73 12.28 6.93 -13.41
N GLU A 74 12.23 8.07 -12.71
CA GLU A 74 11.95 9.39 -13.31
C GLU A 74 13.14 10.38 -13.19
N LYS A 75 14.27 9.93 -12.66
CA LYS A 75 15.49 10.74 -12.46
C LYS A 75 15.21 11.98 -11.62
N LEU A 76 14.56 11.79 -10.49
CA LEU A 76 14.26 12.81 -9.49
C LEU A 76 15.22 12.70 -8.29
N SER A 77 15.03 13.55 -7.30
CA SER A 77 15.74 13.50 -6.01
C SER A 77 14.79 13.87 -4.89
N SER A 78 15.07 13.35 -3.68
CA SER A 78 14.28 13.61 -2.49
C SER A 78 15.19 14.09 -1.36
N ASN A 79 14.86 15.28 -0.80
CA ASN A 79 15.61 15.93 0.27
C ASN A 79 14.80 16.07 1.57
N ASN A 80 13.53 15.69 1.55
CA ASN A 80 12.67 15.73 2.72
C ASN A 80 13.13 14.75 3.80
N ALA A 81 12.80 15.03 5.06
CA ALA A 81 13.18 14.19 6.20
C ALA A 81 12.38 12.87 6.21
N ASP A 82 13.03 11.80 6.66
CA ASP A 82 12.43 10.49 6.92
C ASP A 82 12.69 10.09 8.39
N GLY A 83 11.63 10.01 9.19
CA GLY A 83 11.72 9.61 10.59
C GLY A 83 11.70 8.08 10.79
N ILE A 84 11.21 7.31 9.81
CA ILE A 84 11.04 5.85 9.89
C ILE A 84 12.30 5.13 9.38
N GLY A 85 12.79 5.52 8.21
CA GLY A 85 14.05 5.00 7.65
C GLY A 85 13.96 3.61 7.06
N PHE A 86 12.83 3.20 6.44
CA PHE A 86 12.85 2.05 5.55
C PHE A 86 13.78 2.31 4.36
N SER A 87 14.44 1.25 3.87
CA SER A 87 15.11 1.31 2.58
C SER A 87 14.11 1.55 1.46
N ASP A 88 14.57 2.08 0.31
CA ASP A 88 13.67 2.30 -0.82
C ASP A 88 13.27 0.98 -1.50
N LEU A 89 14.09 -0.07 -1.33
CA LEU A 89 13.82 -1.41 -1.81
C LEU A 89 14.33 -2.44 -0.81
N HIS A 90 13.51 -3.43 -0.50
CA HIS A 90 13.93 -4.64 0.20
C HIS A 90 13.14 -5.83 -0.29
N PHE A 91 13.86 -6.90 -0.68
CA PHE A 91 13.29 -8.21 -0.97
C PHE A 91 14.08 -9.30 -0.27
N PHE A 92 13.41 -10.38 0.11
CA PHE A 92 14.05 -11.52 0.76
C PHE A 92 13.45 -12.84 0.30
N VAL A 93 14.31 -13.88 0.31
CA VAL A 93 13.90 -15.28 0.19
C VAL A 93 13.59 -15.79 1.59
N PRO A 94 12.35 -16.17 1.92
CA PRO A 94 11.99 -16.61 3.25
C PRO A 94 12.54 -18.00 3.60
N GLU A 95 12.78 -18.23 4.90
CA GLU A 95 13.06 -19.57 5.43
C GLU A 95 11.80 -20.43 5.48
N ILE A 96 10.66 -19.81 5.77
CA ILE A 96 9.36 -20.46 5.93
C ILE A 96 8.31 -19.64 5.20
N VAL A 97 7.49 -20.31 4.36
CA VAL A 97 6.26 -19.73 3.81
C VAL A 97 5.08 -20.57 4.27
N LEU A 98 4.06 -19.90 4.80
CA LEU A 98 2.77 -20.51 5.18
C LEU A 98 1.68 -19.94 4.29
N GLU A 99 0.98 -20.82 3.55
CA GLU A 99 -0.23 -20.49 2.83
C GLU A 99 -1.43 -21.06 3.61
N LEU A 100 -2.37 -20.19 4.00
CA LEU A 100 -3.58 -20.58 4.71
C LEU A 100 -4.80 -20.35 3.83
N ASN A 101 -5.69 -21.32 3.85
CA ASN A 101 -7.05 -21.18 3.36
C ASN A 101 -8.03 -21.79 4.39
N ASP A 102 -9.34 -21.73 4.14
CA ASP A 102 -10.39 -22.23 5.05
C ASP A 102 -10.21 -23.68 5.53
N LYS A 103 -9.41 -24.49 4.85
CA LYS A 103 -9.36 -25.93 5.04
C LYS A 103 -7.99 -26.45 5.44
N GLU A 104 -6.93 -25.79 5.04
CA GLU A 104 -5.58 -26.31 5.17
C GLU A 104 -4.53 -25.21 5.36
N VAL A 105 -3.41 -25.62 5.91
CA VAL A 105 -2.19 -24.84 6.01
C VAL A 105 -1.10 -25.57 5.23
N THR A 106 -0.60 -24.94 4.17
CA THR A 106 0.56 -25.45 3.44
C THR A 106 1.83 -24.78 3.97
N ILE A 107 2.83 -25.58 4.32
CA ILE A 107 4.12 -25.13 4.86
C ILE A 107 5.22 -25.43 3.86
N HIS A 108 5.86 -24.38 3.32
CA HIS A 108 7.06 -24.48 2.49
C HIS A 108 8.27 -24.11 3.36
N ALA A 109 9.14 -25.04 3.61
CA ALA A 109 10.38 -24.85 4.39
C ALA A 109 11.37 -25.96 4.10
N ASP A 110 12.67 -25.71 4.34
CA ASP A 110 13.70 -26.76 4.24
C ASP A 110 13.69 -27.69 5.48
N GLY A 111 13.00 -27.30 6.56
CA GLY A 111 12.87 -28.04 7.80
C GLY A 111 11.61 -28.94 7.85
N ASP A 112 11.46 -29.67 8.96
CA ASP A 112 10.29 -30.49 9.21
C ASP A 112 9.03 -29.62 9.44
N ALA A 113 8.08 -29.71 8.52
CA ALA A 113 6.82 -28.96 8.55
C ALA A 113 5.98 -29.26 9.82
N ALA A 114 6.01 -30.50 10.34
CA ALA A 114 5.29 -30.86 11.54
C ALA A 114 5.86 -30.13 12.78
N ILE A 115 7.18 -30.04 12.90
CA ILE A 115 7.82 -29.31 13.97
C ILE A 115 7.48 -27.81 13.89
N ILE A 116 7.50 -27.23 12.70
CA ILE A 116 7.10 -25.82 12.49
C ILE A 116 5.66 -25.63 12.94
N PHE A 117 4.74 -26.50 12.52
CA PHE A 117 3.33 -26.43 12.88
C PHE A 117 3.12 -26.52 14.39
N ASP A 118 3.78 -27.48 15.05
CA ASP A 118 3.72 -27.62 16.52
C ASP A 118 4.22 -26.38 17.25
N THR A 119 5.28 -25.73 16.74
CA THR A 119 5.77 -24.46 17.34
C THR A 119 4.78 -23.30 17.16
N ILE A 120 3.99 -23.28 16.09
CA ILE A 120 2.92 -22.31 15.89
C ILE A 120 1.79 -22.55 16.88
N LEU A 121 1.36 -23.79 17.04
CA LEU A 121 0.28 -24.18 17.97
C LEU A 121 0.67 -23.94 19.43
N ALA A 122 1.94 -24.13 19.78
CA ALA A 122 2.45 -23.91 21.14
C ALA A 122 2.52 -22.42 21.52
N CYS A 123 2.43 -21.50 20.56
CA CYS A 123 2.44 -20.08 20.85
C CYS A 123 1.12 -19.62 21.50
N PRO A 124 1.17 -18.78 22.56
CA PRO A 124 -0.05 -18.23 23.15
C PRO A 124 -0.89 -17.49 22.11
N GLY A 125 -2.18 -17.77 22.09
CA GLY A 125 -3.13 -17.08 21.18
C GLY A 125 -3.49 -15.66 21.65
N THR A 126 -3.19 -15.31 22.89
CA THR A 126 -3.50 -14.01 23.45
C THR A 126 -2.43 -12.97 23.09
N ILE A 127 -2.86 -11.89 22.45
CA ILE A 127 -2.05 -10.69 22.27
C ILE A 127 -2.22 -9.87 23.54
N ASN A 128 -1.10 -9.48 24.18
CA ASN A 128 -1.16 -8.66 25.39
C ASN A 128 -1.68 -7.27 25.06
N GLU A 129 -2.80 -6.89 25.69
CA GLU A 129 -3.34 -5.54 25.60
C GLU A 129 -2.43 -4.58 26.38
N SER A 130 -1.48 -3.96 25.74
CA SER A 130 -0.68 -2.93 26.40
C SER A 130 -0.24 -1.82 25.46
N ILE A 131 -1.07 -0.77 25.35
CA ILE A 131 -0.55 0.56 25.05
C ILE A 131 0.02 1.08 26.37
N LYS A 132 1.35 1.07 26.50
CA LYS A 132 2.05 1.41 27.75
C LYS A 132 1.94 2.90 28.12
N SER A 133 1.60 3.76 27.18
CA SER A 133 1.45 5.21 27.38
C SER A 133 0.54 5.81 26.32
N LYS A 134 -0.12 6.92 26.66
CA LYS A 134 -0.91 7.68 25.69
C LYS A 134 0.00 8.24 24.59
N ILE A 135 -0.26 7.86 23.34
CA ILE A 135 0.50 8.34 22.20
C ILE A 135 -0.04 9.70 21.79
N LEU A 136 0.82 10.72 21.84
CA LEU A 136 0.47 12.08 21.43
C LEU A 136 0.79 12.26 19.95
N ILE A 137 -0.24 12.21 19.10
CA ILE A 137 -0.08 12.42 17.66
C ILE A 137 0.04 13.92 17.35
N GLN A 138 1.07 14.28 16.61
CA GLN A 138 1.35 15.61 16.11
C GLN A 138 1.10 15.67 14.60
N HIS A 139 0.80 16.86 14.08
CA HIS A 139 0.64 17.13 12.65
C HIS A 139 1.90 17.79 12.12
N LYS A 140 2.43 17.32 11.01
CA LYS A 140 3.62 17.94 10.40
C LYS A 140 3.31 19.27 9.76
N ILE A 141 2.11 19.43 9.24
CA ILE A 141 1.64 20.65 8.57
C ILE A 141 0.47 21.22 9.39
N SER A 142 0.54 22.54 9.71
CA SER A 142 -0.58 23.20 10.37
C SER A 142 -1.80 23.30 9.45
N ARG A 143 -3.00 23.50 10.01
CA ARG A 143 -4.22 23.68 9.21
C ARG A 143 -4.09 24.82 8.19
N ASN A 144 -3.52 25.95 8.61
CA ASN A 144 -3.39 27.12 7.74
C ASN A 144 -2.37 26.87 6.62
N ASP A 145 -1.22 26.28 6.94
CA ASP A 145 -0.21 25.93 5.93
C ASP A 145 -0.76 24.90 4.94
N TYR A 146 -1.54 23.91 5.40
CA TYR A 146 -2.18 22.94 4.51
C TYR A 146 -3.13 23.62 3.52
N ILE A 147 -3.99 24.53 4.00
CA ILE A 147 -4.91 25.30 3.16
C ILE A 147 -4.14 26.13 2.12
N ASP A 148 -3.08 26.82 2.56
CA ASP A 148 -2.22 27.63 1.66
C ASP A 148 -1.51 26.77 0.61
N ILE A 149 -1.06 25.56 0.98
CA ILE A 149 -0.45 24.62 0.04
C ILE A 149 -1.48 24.16 -1.00
N ILE A 150 -2.69 23.76 -0.56
CA ILE A 150 -3.73 23.34 -1.49
C ILE A 150 -4.07 24.45 -2.49
N GLU A 151 -4.14 25.71 -2.03
CA GLU A 151 -4.38 26.83 -2.95
C GLU A 151 -3.23 26.99 -3.96
N LYS A 152 -1.97 26.87 -3.54
CA LYS A 152 -0.81 26.87 -4.47
C LYS A 152 -0.88 25.74 -5.47
N LEU A 153 -1.24 24.54 -5.04
CA LEU A 153 -1.42 23.39 -5.94
C LEU A 153 -2.54 23.62 -6.96
N ARG A 154 -3.66 24.23 -6.55
CA ARG A 154 -4.73 24.63 -7.47
C ARG A 154 -4.23 25.66 -8.50
N GLN A 155 -3.35 26.58 -8.12
CA GLN A 155 -2.73 27.52 -9.07
C GLN A 155 -1.82 26.81 -10.08
N HIS A 156 -1.12 25.74 -9.68
CA HIS A 156 -0.40 24.88 -10.64
C HIS A 156 -1.36 24.21 -11.63
N ILE A 157 -2.49 23.70 -11.17
CA ILE A 157 -3.53 23.11 -12.03
C ILE A 157 -4.11 24.15 -12.99
N LEU A 158 -4.45 25.34 -12.48
CA LEU A 158 -4.98 26.44 -13.29
C LEU A 158 -4.02 26.89 -14.42
N ARG A 159 -2.71 26.83 -14.18
CA ARG A 159 -1.69 27.17 -15.18
C ARG A 159 -1.45 26.04 -16.20
N GLY A 160 -2.04 24.85 -15.96
CA GLY A 160 -1.83 23.70 -16.81
C GLY A 160 -0.56 22.91 -16.50
N ASP A 161 0.07 23.10 -15.33
CA ASP A 161 1.26 22.34 -14.91
C ASP A 161 0.91 20.87 -14.65
N CYS A 162 -0.31 20.62 -14.13
CA CYS A 162 -0.87 19.28 -13.90
C CYS A 162 -2.40 19.32 -13.91
N TYR A 163 -3.04 18.15 -13.96
CA TYR A 163 -4.50 18.00 -13.93
C TYR A 163 -5.00 17.61 -12.55
N GLU A 164 -4.26 16.73 -11.88
CA GLU A 164 -4.53 16.25 -10.53
C GLU A 164 -3.20 15.98 -9.83
N ILE A 165 -3.18 16.19 -8.52
CA ILE A 165 -2.06 15.83 -7.64
C ILE A 165 -2.58 15.18 -6.37
N ASN A 166 -2.07 14.00 -6.02
CA ASN A 166 -2.31 13.40 -4.72
C ASN A 166 -1.37 14.03 -3.70
N PHE A 167 -1.90 14.86 -2.79
CA PHE A 167 -1.13 15.55 -1.75
C PHE A 167 -1.40 14.95 -0.38
N CYS A 168 -0.33 14.66 0.37
CA CYS A 168 -0.40 14.01 1.67
C CYS A 168 0.33 14.83 2.75
N GLN A 169 -0.12 14.66 4.01
CA GLN A 169 0.57 15.16 5.19
C GLN A 169 0.89 14.02 6.15
N GLU A 170 1.96 14.20 6.92
CA GLU A 170 2.38 13.26 7.96
C GLU A 170 1.76 13.62 9.31
N PHE A 171 1.31 12.57 10.01
CA PHE A 171 0.94 12.56 11.42
C PHE A 171 1.95 11.67 12.13
N PHE A 172 2.55 12.14 13.22
CA PHE A 172 3.64 11.44 13.87
C PHE A 172 3.61 11.52 15.39
N ALA A 173 4.32 10.62 16.03
CA ALA A 173 4.64 10.68 17.44
C ALA A 173 6.11 10.32 17.66
N GLU A 174 6.78 11.09 18.50
CA GLU A 174 8.11 10.78 19.02
C GLU A 174 8.00 10.07 20.35
N ASN A 175 9.02 9.28 20.71
CA ASN A 175 9.06 8.48 21.92
C ASN A 175 7.86 7.54 22.10
N ALA A 176 7.27 7.09 20.98
CA ALA A 176 6.16 6.15 20.98
C ALA A 176 6.65 4.75 21.41
N GLU A 177 5.94 4.13 22.34
CA GLU A 177 6.15 2.74 22.72
C GLU A 177 4.87 1.96 22.47
N ILE A 178 4.88 1.13 21.43
CA ILE A 178 3.73 0.31 21.03
C ILE A 178 4.09 -1.17 21.01
N ASP A 179 3.07 -2.02 21.13
CA ASP A 179 3.14 -3.41 20.69
C ASP A 179 2.60 -3.48 19.26
N PRO A 180 3.46 -3.70 18.24
CA PRO A 180 3.02 -3.71 16.83
C PRO A 180 1.97 -4.76 16.55
N SER A 181 2.01 -5.93 17.20
CA SER A 181 1.01 -6.99 16.99
C SER A 181 -0.36 -6.60 17.50
N TYR A 182 -0.41 -5.96 18.68
CA TYR A 182 -1.64 -5.45 19.25
C TYR A 182 -2.26 -4.35 18.38
N ILE A 183 -1.43 -3.39 17.94
CA ILE A 183 -1.89 -2.30 17.05
C ILE A 183 -2.37 -2.84 15.71
N TYR A 184 -1.65 -3.82 15.12
CA TYR A 184 -2.08 -4.44 13.87
C TYR A 184 -3.42 -5.18 14.01
N SER A 185 -3.60 -5.96 15.09
CA SER A 185 -4.85 -6.64 15.36
C SER A 185 -6.03 -5.66 15.49
N ARG A 186 -5.85 -4.56 16.25
CA ARG A 186 -6.86 -3.51 16.35
C ARG A 186 -7.12 -2.82 15.00
N LEU A 187 -6.07 -2.58 14.22
CA LEU A 187 -6.21 -1.94 12.92
C LEU A 187 -7.05 -2.78 11.96
N THR A 188 -6.79 -4.07 11.86
CA THR A 188 -7.53 -4.98 10.98
C THR A 188 -8.95 -5.24 11.47
N GLU A 189 -9.19 -5.23 12.78
CA GLU A 189 -10.53 -5.30 13.35
C GLU A 189 -11.35 -4.04 13.05
N LEU A 190 -10.78 -2.84 13.24
CA LEU A 190 -11.44 -1.57 12.97
C LEU A 190 -11.58 -1.25 11.48
N SER A 191 -10.67 -1.73 10.66
CA SER A 191 -10.61 -1.45 9.22
C SER A 191 -10.19 -2.70 8.45
N PRO A 192 -11.04 -3.74 8.41
CA PRO A 192 -10.74 -4.93 7.62
C PRO A 192 -10.66 -4.56 6.15
N ASN A 193 -9.56 -4.94 5.49
CA ASN A 193 -9.30 -4.64 4.10
C ASN A 193 -8.55 -5.80 3.42
N PRO A 194 -8.72 -5.98 2.09
CA PRO A 194 -8.29 -7.19 1.39
C PRO A 194 -6.78 -7.31 1.14
N PHE A 195 -6.03 -6.25 1.36
CA PHE A 195 -4.58 -6.23 1.15
C PHE A 195 -3.86 -5.74 2.40
N SER A 196 -4.30 -6.28 3.56
CA SER A 196 -3.68 -5.98 4.85
C SER A 196 -2.31 -6.62 4.96
N VAL A 197 -1.36 -5.92 5.59
CA VAL A 197 0.02 -6.38 5.74
C VAL A 197 0.54 -6.09 7.13
N PHE A 198 1.15 -7.11 7.74
CA PHE A 198 1.98 -6.97 8.94
C PHE A 198 3.41 -7.31 8.56
N TYR A 199 4.25 -6.29 8.44
CA TYR A 199 5.60 -6.41 7.91
C TYR A 199 6.63 -5.88 8.89
N LYS A 200 7.71 -6.63 9.06
CA LYS A 200 8.84 -6.28 9.90
C LYS A 200 10.15 -6.40 9.14
N LEU A 201 10.96 -5.37 9.21
CA LEU A 201 12.34 -5.35 8.77
C LEU A 201 13.21 -4.88 9.93
N ASN A 202 13.76 -5.81 10.69
CA ASN A 202 14.53 -5.56 11.92
C ASN A 202 13.73 -4.76 12.96
N THR A 203 14.04 -3.48 13.15
CA THR A 203 13.35 -2.58 14.10
C THR A 203 12.23 -1.76 13.46
N ARG A 204 12.03 -1.88 12.17
CA ARG A 204 11.01 -1.14 11.40
C ARG A 204 9.80 -2.01 11.14
N TRP A 205 8.62 -1.42 11.30
CA TRP A 205 7.33 -2.09 11.20
C TRP A 205 6.40 -1.32 10.28
N CYS A 206 5.66 -2.06 9.47
CA CYS A 206 4.54 -1.54 8.69
C CYS A 206 3.27 -2.32 9.05
N LEU A 207 2.30 -1.61 9.61
CA LEU A 207 0.98 -2.09 9.99
C LEU A 207 -0.01 -1.50 8.99
N CYS A 208 -0.36 -2.29 7.97
CA CYS A 208 -1.09 -1.79 6.80
C CYS A 208 -2.46 -2.46 6.71
N ALA A 209 -3.51 -1.66 6.52
CA ALA A 209 -4.86 -2.11 6.20
C ALA A 209 -5.30 -1.55 4.85
N SER A 210 -4.56 -1.90 3.80
CA SER A 210 -4.81 -1.38 2.47
C SER A 210 -6.03 -2.01 1.79
N PRO A 211 -6.91 -1.19 1.19
CA PRO A 211 -7.97 -1.68 0.33
C PRO A 211 -7.54 -1.88 -1.13
N GLU A 212 -6.34 -1.41 -1.53
CA GLU A 212 -5.98 -1.21 -2.93
C GLU A 212 -4.91 -2.17 -3.40
N ARG A 213 -5.15 -2.84 -4.55
CA ARG A 213 -4.16 -3.59 -5.30
C ARG A 213 -3.43 -2.66 -6.25
N TYR A 214 -2.10 -2.66 -6.17
CA TYR A 214 -1.27 -1.94 -7.12
C TYR A 214 -1.17 -2.71 -8.44
N LEU A 215 -0.55 -3.90 -8.41
CA LEU A 215 -0.27 -4.68 -9.60
C LEU A 215 -0.23 -6.17 -9.28
N LYS A 216 -0.93 -6.97 -10.08
CA LYS A 216 -0.93 -8.44 -10.03
C LYS A 216 -0.59 -9.03 -11.38
N LYS A 217 0.18 -10.11 -11.40
CA LYS A 217 0.37 -10.97 -12.56
C LYS A 217 -0.15 -12.37 -12.26
N GLU A 218 -0.89 -12.94 -13.19
CA GLU A 218 -1.37 -14.31 -13.16
C GLU A 218 -1.19 -14.91 -14.57
N GLY A 219 -0.25 -15.83 -14.71
CA GLY A 219 0.19 -16.29 -16.04
C GLY A 219 0.74 -15.13 -16.88
N ASN A 220 0.12 -14.86 -18.02
CA ASN A 220 0.51 -13.73 -18.89
C ASN A 220 -0.33 -12.46 -18.68
N ARG A 221 -1.30 -12.50 -17.77
CA ARG A 221 -2.21 -11.38 -17.53
C ARG A 221 -1.68 -10.49 -16.41
N ILE A 222 -1.60 -9.18 -16.69
CA ILE A 222 -1.32 -8.13 -15.71
C ILE A 222 -2.61 -7.41 -15.37
N ILE A 223 -2.82 -7.11 -14.09
CA ILE A 223 -4.04 -6.48 -13.57
C ILE A 223 -3.66 -5.39 -12.57
N SER A 224 -4.27 -4.22 -12.70
CA SER A 224 -4.21 -3.14 -11.71
C SER A 224 -5.64 -2.72 -11.33
N GLN A 225 -5.87 -2.43 -10.04
CA GLN A 225 -7.20 -2.11 -9.50
C GLN A 225 -7.19 -0.83 -8.67
N PRO A 226 -7.00 0.33 -9.32
CA PRO A 226 -7.00 1.60 -8.61
C PRO A 226 -8.37 1.91 -8.00
N ILE A 227 -8.34 2.56 -6.83
CA ILE A 227 -9.51 3.02 -6.10
C ILE A 227 -9.56 4.54 -6.15
N LYS A 228 -10.69 5.08 -6.57
CA LYS A 228 -11.04 6.50 -6.40
C LYS A 228 -12.52 6.60 -6.06
N GLY A 229 -12.82 7.38 -5.04
CA GLY A 229 -14.18 7.50 -4.54
C GLY A 229 -14.48 6.54 -3.39
N THR A 230 -14.93 7.11 -2.29
CA THR A 230 -15.32 6.35 -1.09
C THR A 230 -16.51 7.00 -0.44
N SER A 231 -17.52 6.22 -0.10
CA SER A 231 -18.63 6.66 0.75
C SER A 231 -18.79 5.77 1.98
N LYS A 232 -19.21 6.36 3.10
CA LYS A 232 -19.38 5.63 4.36
C LYS A 232 -20.61 4.74 4.29
N ARG A 233 -20.52 3.52 4.78
CA ARG A 233 -21.67 2.62 4.95
C ARG A 233 -22.51 2.98 6.16
N ASN A 234 -23.80 2.72 6.03
CA ASN A 234 -24.74 2.71 7.14
C ASN A 234 -25.43 1.34 7.24
N THR A 235 -24.72 0.38 7.85
CA THR A 235 -25.21 -1.00 8.01
C THR A 235 -26.46 -1.12 8.89
N ALA A 236 -26.75 -0.10 9.70
CA ALA A 236 -27.96 -0.05 10.54
C ALA A 236 -29.21 0.39 9.76
N ASN A 237 -29.06 1.05 8.61
CA ASN A 237 -30.16 1.53 7.78
C ASN A 237 -29.90 1.23 6.30
N THR A 238 -30.50 0.17 5.80
CA THR A 238 -30.31 -0.31 4.42
C THR A 238 -30.66 0.76 3.37
N ALA A 239 -31.70 1.58 3.61
CA ALA A 239 -32.11 2.61 2.65
C ALA A 239 -31.07 3.75 2.56
N GLU A 240 -30.43 4.11 3.67
CA GLU A 240 -29.34 5.09 3.69
C GLU A 240 -28.04 4.50 3.12
N ASP A 241 -27.77 3.21 3.35
CA ASP A 241 -26.63 2.50 2.78
C ASP A 241 -26.70 2.47 1.25
N GLU A 242 -27.86 2.11 0.70
CA GLU A 242 -28.11 2.14 -0.75
C GLU A 242 -28.03 3.56 -1.34
N LYS A 243 -28.52 4.59 -0.63
CA LYS A 243 -28.33 5.97 -1.07
C LYS A 243 -26.88 6.38 -1.13
N ALA A 244 -26.05 5.97 -0.15
CA ALA A 244 -24.63 6.27 -0.13
C ALA A 244 -23.90 5.55 -1.29
N LYS A 245 -24.28 4.32 -1.61
CA LYS A 245 -23.77 3.55 -2.75
C LYS A 245 -24.14 4.19 -4.08
N ASN A 246 -25.42 4.56 -4.26
CA ASN A 246 -25.92 5.19 -5.47
C ASN A 246 -25.30 6.57 -5.68
N TYR A 247 -25.17 7.37 -4.61
CA TYR A 247 -24.48 8.65 -4.67
C TYR A 247 -23.05 8.49 -5.22
N LEU A 248 -22.30 7.49 -4.74
CA LEU A 248 -20.95 7.21 -5.22
C LEU A 248 -20.95 6.81 -6.71
N SER A 249 -21.88 5.95 -7.11
CA SER A 249 -21.99 5.49 -8.51
C SER A 249 -22.44 6.58 -9.49
N GLU A 250 -23.12 7.64 -9.01
CA GLU A 250 -23.66 8.74 -9.83
C GLU A 250 -22.79 10.00 -9.78
N SER A 251 -21.83 10.08 -8.83
CA SER A 251 -20.98 11.25 -8.61
C SER A 251 -20.07 11.53 -9.82
N GLU A 252 -20.34 12.61 -10.54
CA GLU A 252 -19.49 13.05 -11.66
C GLU A 252 -18.08 13.43 -11.21
N LYS A 253 -17.91 13.95 -9.98
CA LYS A 253 -16.59 14.24 -9.40
C LYS A 253 -15.76 12.95 -9.29
N GLU A 254 -16.31 11.94 -8.61
CA GLU A 254 -15.62 10.68 -8.34
C GLU A 254 -15.31 9.92 -9.65
N LYS A 255 -16.26 9.93 -10.61
CA LYS A 255 -16.02 9.37 -11.94
C LYS A 255 -14.91 10.09 -12.70
N SER A 256 -14.87 11.41 -12.66
CA SER A 256 -13.83 12.19 -13.34
C SER A 256 -12.44 11.92 -12.76
N GLU A 257 -12.32 11.83 -11.44
CA GLU A 257 -11.06 11.46 -10.77
C GLU A 257 -10.68 10.01 -11.09
N ASN A 258 -11.65 9.09 -11.12
CA ASN A 258 -11.38 7.68 -11.43
C ASN A 258 -10.90 7.49 -12.87
N VAL A 259 -11.56 8.13 -13.86
CA VAL A 259 -11.13 8.08 -15.28
C VAL A 259 -9.69 8.53 -15.44
N MET A 260 -9.27 9.58 -14.75
CA MET A 260 -7.90 10.09 -14.85
C MET A 260 -6.88 9.05 -14.37
N VAL A 261 -7.17 8.39 -13.23
CA VAL A 261 -6.30 7.31 -12.73
C VAL A 261 -6.32 6.10 -13.67
N VAL A 262 -7.49 5.74 -14.22
CA VAL A 262 -7.61 4.67 -15.23
C VAL A 262 -6.73 4.96 -16.43
N ASP A 263 -6.72 6.18 -16.95
CA ASP A 263 -5.88 6.55 -18.09
C ASP A 263 -4.39 6.53 -17.76
N LEU A 264 -3.99 6.91 -16.54
CA LEU A 264 -2.60 6.74 -16.06
C LEU A 264 -2.19 5.27 -16.05
N VAL A 265 -3.02 4.40 -15.47
CA VAL A 265 -2.76 2.95 -15.41
C VAL A 265 -2.70 2.35 -16.82
N ARG A 266 -3.62 2.73 -17.72
CA ARG A 266 -3.59 2.27 -19.12
C ARG A 266 -2.29 2.68 -19.81
N ASN A 267 -1.84 3.91 -19.60
CA ASN A 267 -0.56 4.39 -20.14
C ASN A 267 0.61 3.57 -19.57
N ASP A 268 0.65 3.34 -18.26
CA ASP A 268 1.70 2.55 -17.62
C ASP A 268 1.72 1.10 -18.15
N LEU A 269 0.58 0.42 -18.21
CA LEU A 269 0.48 -0.94 -18.74
C LEU A 269 0.83 -1.03 -20.23
N SER A 270 0.55 0.02 -21.01
CA SER A 270 0.88 0.03 -22.45
C SER A 270 2.38 -0.08 -22.75
N ARG A 271 3.25 0.18 -21.76
CA ARG A 271 4.71 0.09 -21.90
C ARG A 271 5.23 -1.33 -21.83
N ILE A 272 4.46 -2.25 -21.24
CA ILE A 272 4.87 -3.62 -20.94
C ILE A 272 3.94 -4.68 -21.51
N CYS A 273 2.75 -4.30 -21.93
CA CYS A 273 1.77 -5.22 -22.50
C CYS A 273 1.86 -5.24 -24.04
N LYS A 274 1.44 -6.35 -24.62
CA LYS A 274 1.30 -6.48 -26.07
C LYS A 274 0.40 -5.38 -26.62
N PRO A 275 0.75 -4.75 -27.76
CA PRO A 275 -0.07 -3.72 -28.37
C PRO A 275 -1.52 -4.17 -28.58
N GLY A 276 -2.46 -3.32 -28.18
CA GLY A 276 -3.90 -3.57 -28.35
C GLY A 276 -4.55 -4.51 -27.33
N THR A 277 -3.80 -5.00 -26.33
CA THR A 277 -4.35 -5.90 -25.29
C THR A 277 -4.75 -5.19 -24.00
N VAL A 278 -4.28 -3.95 -23.78
CA VAL A 278 -4.67 -3.17 -22.59
C VAL A 278 -6.13 -2.76 -22.70
N GLN A 279 -6.93 -3.21 -21.74
CA GLN A 279 -8.36 -2.96 -21.69
C GLN A 279 -8.84 -2.61 -20.28
N VAL A 280 -9.99 -1.97 -20.20
CA VAL A 280 -10.70 -1.70 -18.96
C VAL A 280 -11.77 -2.77 -18.80
N ASP A 281 -11.53 -3.72 -17.88
CA ASP A 281 -12.46 -4.83 -17.65
C ASP A 281 -13.69 -4.36 -16.89
N GLU A 282 -13.47 -3.45 -15.92
CA GLU A 282 -14.52 -2.80 -15.13
C GLU A 282 -14.21 -1.31 -14.98
N LEU A 283 -15.22 -0.48 -15.20
CA LEU A 283 -15.13 0.97 -15.01
C LEU A 283 -16.19 1.42 -13.99
N PHE A 284 -15.75 2.13 -12.95
CA PHE A 284 -16.63 2.69 -11.90
C PHE A 284 -17.44 1.63 -11.11
N ALA A 285 -16.95 0.41 -10.97
CA ALA A 285 -17.63 -0.60 -10.17
C ALA A 285 -17.63 -0.21 -8.69
N VAL A 286 -18.80 -0.25 -8.04
CA VAL A 286 -18.93 0.09 -6.62
C VAL A 286 -18.99 -1.18 -5.78
N TYR A 287 -17.94 -1.41 -5.01
CA TYR A 287 -17.81 -2.52 -4.07
C TYR A 287 -18.17 -2.09 -2.66
N SER A 288 -18.92 -2.95 -1.97
CA SER A 288 -19.33 -2.70 -0.58
C SER A 288 -18.42 -3.48 0.37
N PHE A 289 -17.61 -2.74 1.11
CA PHE A 289 -16.78 -3.27 2.19
C PHE A 289 -17.51 -3.13 3.54
N PRO A 290 -17.07 -3.73 4.64
CA PRO A 290 -17.78 -3.64 5.91
C PRO A 290 -18.09 -2.21 6.37
N GLN A 291 -17.19 -1.25 6.12
CA GLN A 291 -17.32 0.13 6.62
C GLN A 291 -17.57 1.18 5.52
N VAL A 292 -17.26 0.86 4.27
CA VAL A 292 -17.30 1.81 3.16
C VAL A 292 -17.77 1.15 1.87
N HIS A 293 -18.34 1.96 0.97
CA HIS A 293 -18.41 1.64 -0.45
C HIS A 293 -17.22 2.29 -1.14
N GLN A 294 -16.60 1.60 -2.07
CA GLN A 294 -15.47 2.12 -2.85
C GLN A 294 -15.71 1.93 -4.35
N MET A 295 -15.35 2.94 -5.13
CA MET A 295 -15.36 2.86 -6.57
C MET A 295 -14.01 2.36 -7.06
N ILE A 296 -14.03 1.19 -7.69
CA ILE A 296 -12.85 0.47 -8.19
C ILE A 296 -12.98 0.30 -9.70
N SER A 297 -11.90 0.56 -10.41
CA SER A 297 -11.80 0.19 -11.82
C SER A 297 -10.75 -0.90 -11.98
N THR A 298 -10.97 -1.83 -12.90
CA THR A 298 -10.05 -2.94 -13.19
C THR A 298 -9.51 -2.76 -14.59
N ILE A 299 -8.19 -2.62 -14.69
CA ILE A 299 -7.46 -2.51 -15.94
C ILE A 299 -6.55 -3.72 -16.08
N SER A 300 -6.57 -4.35 -17.25
CA SER A 300 -5.71 -5.50 -17.53
C SER A 300 -5.05 -5.42 -18.90
N GLY A 301 -4.04 -6.28 -19.10
CA GLY A 301 -3.38 -6.47 -20.38
C GLY A 301 -2.61 -7.79 -20.41
N GLU A 302 -2.21 -8.23 -21.61
CA GLU A 302 -1.30 -9.35 -21.78
C GLU A 302 0.14 -8.87 -21.74
N LEU A 303 0.96 -9.41 -20.83
CA LEU A 303 2.38 -9.09 -20.75
C LEU A 303 3.10 -9.46 -22.05
N GLU A 304 3.93 -8.58 -22.57
CA GLU A 304 4.75 -8.85 -23.73
C GLU A 304 5.87 -9.82 -23.39
N ALA A 305 6.14 -10.75 -24.30
CA ALA A 305 7.16 -11.78 -24.10
C ALA A 305 8.55 -11.15 -23.89
N GLY A 306 9.25 -11.63 -22.87
CA GLY A 306 10.60 -11.14 -22.51
C GLY A 306 10.59 -10.17 -21.32
N ASN A 307 9.44 -9.61 -20.95
CA ASN A 307 9.32 -8.82 -19.73
C ASN A 307 9.14 -9.74 -18.52
N ASP A 308 9.84 -9.44 -17.45
CA ASP A 308 9.66 -10.07 -16.15
C ASP A 308 8.87 -9.16 -15.18
N TRP A 309 8.72 -9.60 -13.95
CA TRP A 309 7.98 -8.84 -12.94
C TRP A 309 8.69 -7.52 -12.56
N ILE A 310 10.02 -7.45 -12.67
CA ILE A 310 10.80 -6.24 -12.36
C ILE A 310 10.56 -5.20 -13.45
N ASP A 311 10.49 -5.61 -14.72
CA ASP A 311 10.13 -4.72 -15.84
C ASP A 311 8.73 -4.14 -15.63
N CYS A 312 7.79 -4.97 -15.15
CA CYS A 312 6.43 -4.52 -14.83
C CYS A 312 6.42 -3.41 -13.77
N ILE A 313 7.18 -3.60 -12.70
CA ILE A 313 7.30 -2.61 -11.63
C ILE A 313 7.99 -1.33 -12.15
N GLU A 314 9.16 -1.46 -12.79
CA GLU A 314 9.93 -0.31 -13.26
C GLU A 314 9.15 0.58 -14.23
N ALA A 315 8.32 -0.03 -15.09
CA ALA A 315 7.50 0.71 -16.05
C ALA A 315 6.28 1.41 -15.44
N THR A 316 5.74 0.90 -14.32
CA THR A 316 4.46 1.37 -13.75
C THR A 316 4.59 2.12 -12.42
N PHE A 317 5.74 1.97 -11.72
CA PHE A 317 5.97 2.58 -10.42
C PHE A 317 6.42 4.07 -10.51
N PRO A 318 6.00 4.92 -9.56
CA PRO A 318 4.97 4.68 -8.56
C PRO A 318 3.56 4.71 -9.17
N MET A 319 2.60 4.09 -8.47
CA MET A 319 1.22 3.94 -8.94
C MET A 319 0.52 5.28 -9.19
N GLY A 320 -0.30 5.34 -10.24
CA GLY A 320 -1.02 6.54 -10.65
C GLY A 320 -1.95 7.09 -9.57
N SER A 321 -2.61 6.23 -8.79
CA SER A 321 -3.54 6.61 -7.72
C SER A 321 -2.87 7.41 -6.60
N MET A 322 -1.57 7.26 -6.41
CA MET A 322 -0.79 7.95 -5.38
C MET A 322 0.06 9.11 -5.92
N THR A 323 -0.02 9.39 -7.21
CA THR A 323 0.72 10.48 -7.88
C THR A 323 -0.22 11.51 -8.49
N GLY A 324 -0.50 11.41 -9.76
CA GLY A 324 -1.34 12.31 -10.55
C GLY A 324 -0.86 12.46 -11.99
N ALA A 325 -1.42 13.40 -12.71
CA ALA A 325 -1.14 13.58 -14.14
C ALA A 325 -0.68 15.02 -14.48
N PRO A 326 0.42 15.23 -15.24
CA PRO A 326 1.42 14.24 -15.68
C PRO A 326 2.30 13.75 -14.53
N LYS A 327 2.60 12.45 -14.51
CA LYS A 327 3.23 11.76 -13.36
C LYS A 327 4.51 12.46 -12.89
N LYS A 328 5.48 12.71 -13.76
CA LYS A 328 6.76 13.34 -13.40
C LYS A 328 6.58 14.73 -12.78
N LYS A 329 5.79 15.60 -13.42
CA LYS A 329 5.55 16.95 -12.91
C LYS A 329 4.89 16.95 -11.55
N VAL A 330 3.94 16.05 -11.34
CA VAL A 330 3.26 15.89 -10.06
C VAL A 330 4.23 15.43 -8.97
N MET A 331 5.14 14.50 -9.26
CA MET A 331 6.14 14.07 -8.27
C MET A 331 7.13 15.18 -7.90
N GLU A 332 7.49 16.08 -8.82
CA GLU A 332 8.26 17.29 -8.53
C GLU A 332 7.50 18.22 -7.56
N LEU A 333 6.19 18.40 -7.78
CA LEU A 333 5.35 19.23 -6.91
C LEU A 333 5.14 18.60 -5.53
N ILE A 334 4.97 17.27 -5.48
CA ILE A 334 4.90 16.52 -4.21
C ILE A 334 6.17 16.77 -3.39
N GLU A 335 7.35 16.61 -3.98
CA GLU A 335 8.63 16.86 -3.28
C GLU A 335 8.76 18.32 -2.80
N GLN A 336 8.23 19.27 -3.57
CA GLN A 336 8.28 20.70 -3.24
C GLN A 336 7.35 21.07 -2.08
N TYR A 337 6.18 20.46 -1.98
CA TYR A 337 5.12 20.90 -1.07
C TYR A 337 4.89 19.98 0.13
N GLU A 338 5.21 18.69 0.04
CA GLU A 338 5.22 17.80 1.20
C GLU A 338 6.48 18.08 2.05
N GLN A 339 6.36 17.95 3.37
CA GLN A 339 7.44 18.28 4.30
C GLN A 339 8.24 17.10 4.79
N THR A 340 7.81 15.87 4.40
CA THR A 340 8.45 14.61 4.75
C THR A 340 8.53 13.70 3.56
N LYS A 341 9.51 12.79 3.56
CA LYS A 341 9.50 11.67 2.61
C LYS A 341 8.29 10.79 2.85
N ARG A 342 7.72 10.27 1.79
CA ARG A 342 6.70 9.24 1.90
C ARG A 342 7.30 7.91 2.37
N GLY A 343 8.55 7.63 1.98
CA GLY A 343 9.24 6.39 2.32
C GLY A 343 8.43 5.17 1.85
N LEU A 344 8.02 4.31 2.78
CA LEU A 344 7.21 3.14 2.44
C LEU A 344 5.73 3.48 2.17
N PHE A 345 5.19 4.57 2.74
CA PHE A 345 3.85 5.05 2.39
C PHE A 345 3.77 5.43 0.91
N SER A 346 2.69 5.13 0.24
CA SER A 346 2.53 5.25 -1.23
C SER A 346 3.48 4.37 -2.04
N GLY A 347 4.18 3.46 -1.39
CA GLY A 347 4.92 2.36 -2.00
C GLY A 347 4.05 1.10 -2.12
N ALA A 348 4.70 -0.05 -2.24
CA ALA A 348 4.03 -1.34 -2.37
C ALA A 348 4.69 -2.42 -1.51
N ILE A 349 3.90 -3.34 -0.99
CA ILE A 349 4.37 -4.58 -0.35
C ILE A 349 3.67 -5.75 -1.03
N GLY A 350 4.39 -6.84 -1.24
CA GLY A 350 3.82 -8.03 -1.84
C GLY A 350 4.80 -9.17 -1.94
N TYR A 351 4.50 -10.06 -2.86
CA TYR A 351 5.27 -11.28 -3.09
C TYR A 351 5.42 -11.59 -4.58
N VAL A 352 6.43 -12.40 -4.89
CA VAL A 352 6.63 -13.07 -6.18
C VAL A 352 6.71 -14.57 -5.92
N LYS A 353 5.93 -15.36 -6.65
CA LYS A 353 5.93 -16.82 -6.59
C LYS A 353 7.11 -17.42 -7.37
N PRO A 354 7.45 -18.70 -7.11
CA PRO A 354 8.47 -19.43 -7.88
C PRO A 354 8.20 -19.49 -9.40
N ASP A 355 6.95 -19.43 -9.83
CA ASP A 355 6.54 -19.39 -11.24
C ASP A 355 6.59 -17.98 -11.86
N GLY A 356 6.96 -16.96 -11.07
CA GLY A 356 7.03 -15.57 -11.48
C GLY A 356 5.70 -14.82 -11.45
N ASP A 357 4.62 -15.42 -10.96
CA ASP A 357 3.39 -14.70 -10.64
C ASP A 357 3.58 -13.85 -9.39
N PHE A 358 2.91 -12.71 -9.31
CA PHE A 358 3.07 -11.78 -8.20
C PHE A 358 1.80 -11.00 -7.86
N ASP A 359 1.73 -10.47 -6.65
CA ASP A 359 0.66 -9.55 -6.22
C ASP A 359 1.23 -8.53 -5.22
N PHE A 360 1.07 -7.25 -5.51
CA PHE A 360 1.50 -6.12 -4.71
C PHE A 360 0.34 -5.20 -4.38
N ASN A 361 0.26 -4.78 -3.13
CA ASN A 361 -0.69 -3.76 -2.68
C ASN A 361 -0.14 -2.33 -2.87
N VAL A 362 -0.98 -1.34 -2.60
CA VAL A 362 -0.55 0.04 -2.34
C VAL A 362 -0.46 0.24 -0.83
N VAL A 363 0.67 0.71 -0.32
CA VAL A 363 0.84 0.97 1.12
C VAL A 363 0.15 2.28 1.50
N ILE A 364 -1.12 2.17 1.84
CA ILE A 364 -1.98 3.23 2.36
C ILE A 364 -2.74 2.73 3.59
N ARG A 365 -3.35 3.64 4.36
CA ARG A 365 -4.01 3.30 5.63
C ARG A 365 -3.08 2.50 6.54
N SER A 366 -1.84 2.96 6.65
CA SER A 366 -0.76 2.23 7.29
C SER A 366 -0.15 3.05 8.42
N ILE A 367 0.21 2.38 9.50
CA ILE A 367 1.02 2.91 10.58
C ILE A 367 2.44 2.36 10.38
N LEU A 368 3.41 3.26 10.29
CA LEU A 368 4.83 2.94 10.23
C LEU A 368 5.47 3.21 11.59
N TYR A 369 6.32 2.31 12.05
CA TYR A 369 6.95 2.43 13.35
C TYR A 369 8.42 1.98 13.29
N ASN A 370 9.30 2.78 13.86
CA ASN A 370 10.69 2.41 14.07
C ASN A 370 10.97 2.30 15.59
N ALA A 371 11.10 1.06 16.06
CA ALA A 371 11.30 0.78 17.49
C ALA A 371 12.68 1.25 18.01
N ALA A 372 13.68 1.46 17.14
CA ALA A 372 15.01 1.90 17.55
C ALA A 372 15.02 3.38 17.99
N ASN A 373 14.34 4.25 17.25
CA ASN A 373 14.22 5.67 17.58
C ASN A 373 12.86 6.04 18.17
N LYS A 374 11.95 5.05 18.35
CA LYS A 374 10.59 5.23 18.87
C LYS A 374 9.76 6.25 18.10
N TYR A 375 9.98 6.33 16.79
CA TYR A 375 9.23 7.19 15.90
C TYR A 375 8.10 6.40 15.26
N LEU A 376 6.88 6.93 15.38
CA LEU A 376 5.68 6.38 14.77
C LEU A 376 5.11 7.42 13.82
N SER A 377 4.74 7.00 12.61
CA SER A 377 4.08 7.90 11.68
C SER A 377 3.04 7.19 10.82
N PHE A 378 2.11 7.98 10.30
CA PHE A 378 1.20 7.62 9.23
C PHE A 378 0.90 8.85 8.39
N GLN A 379 0.56 8.62 7.14
CA GLN A 379 0.26 9.71 6.21
C GLN A 379 -1.15 9.57 5.67
N ALA A 380 -1.78 10.72 5.42
CA ALA A 380 -3.10 10.82 4.82
C ALA A 380 -3.21 12.06 3.95
N GLY A 381 -4.00 11.97 2.89
CA GLY A 381 -4.23 13.07 1.95
C GLY A 381 -5.30 12.73 0.94
N GLY A 382 -5.36 13.46 -0.15
CA GLY A 382 -6.35 13.29 -1.20
C GLY A 382 -5.90 13.80 -2.56
N GLY A 383 -6.69 13.49 -3.58
CA GLY A 383 -6.52 14.02 -4.93
C GLY A 383 -6.98 15.46 -5.01
N ILE A 384 -6.07 16.35 -5.34
CA ILE A 384 -6.36 17.77 -5.51
C ILE A 384 -6.59 18.05 -6.99
N THR A 385 -7.75 18.61 -7.30
CA THR A 385 -8.17 18.99 -8.64
C THR A 385 -8.50 20.49 -8.70
N TYR A 386 -8.84 20.97 -9.86
CA TYR A 386 -9.34 22.34 -10.05
C TYR A 386 -10.49 22.71 -9.11
N ASN A 387 -11.42 21.75 -8.92
CA ASN A 387 -12.63 21.95 -8.12
C ASN A 387 -12.42 21.73 -6.61
N SER A 388 -11.25 21.34 -6.17
CA SER A 388 -10.96 21.10 -4.77
C SER A 388 -11.12 22.36 -3.92
N HIS A 389 -11.76 22.21 -2.76
CA HIS A 389 -11.93 23.28 -1.80
C HIS A 389 -10.93 23.08 -0.64
N PRO A 390 -9.95 23.98 -0.44
CA PRO A 390 -8.81 23.75 0.47
C PRO A 390 -9.19 23.32 1.89
N ALA A 391 -10.23 23.94 2.47
CA ALA A 391 -10.68 23.57 3.81
C ALA A 391 -11.34 22.19 3.86
N LEU A 392 -12.07 21.79 2.83
CA LEU A 392 -12.70 20.46 2.75
C LEU A 392 -11.65 19.38 2.53
N GLU A 393 -10.63 19.62 1.74
CA GLU A 393 -9.51 18.69 1.54
C GLU A 393 -8.75 18.44 2.85
N TYR A 394 -8.56 19.48 3.68
CA TYR A 394 -7.99 19.32 5.02
C TYR A 394 -8.86 18.41 5.90
N GLU A 395 -10.17 18.66 5.97
CA GLU A 395 -11.11 17.84 6.75
C GLU A 395 -11.16 16.39 6.23
N GLU A 396 -11.07 16.17 4.91
CA GLU A 396 -10.99 14.84 4.31
C GLU A 396 -9.71 14.11 4.74
N SER A 397 -8.56 14.80 4.75
CA SER A 397 -7.30 14.21 5.22
C SER A 397 -7.39 13.76 6.68
N LEU A 398 -8.00 14.59 7.54
CA LEU A 398 -8.25 14.24 8.95
C LEU A 398 -9.22 13.07 9.10
N LEU A 399 -10.26 12.99 8.27
CA LEU A 399 -11.20 11.89 8.29
C LEU A 399 -10.51 10.56 7.95
N LYS A 400 -9.62 10.55 6.96
CA LYS A 400 -8.81 9.39 6.60
C LYS A 400 -7.83 9.00 7.70
N ALA A 401 -7.24 9.97 8.40
CA ALA A 401 -6.35 9.77 9.53
C ALA A 401 -7.07 9.24 10.79
N LYS A 402 -8.35 9.58 10.96
CA LYS A 402 -9.13 9.30 12.19
C LYS A 402 -9.17 7.82 12.57
N ALA A 403 -9.28 6.92 11.59
CA ALA A 403 -9.28 5.47 11.85
C ALA A 403 -7.94 5.02 12.45
N LEU A 404 -6.82 5.53 11.91
CA LEU A 404 -5.47 5.25 12.39
C LEU A 404 -5.23 5.85 13.78
N MET A 405 -5.68 7.08 14.02
CA MET A 405 -5.61 7.71 15.36
C MET A 405 -6.35 6.89 16.40
N LYS A 406 -7.57 6.40 16.07
CA LYS A 406 -8.39 5.61 16.98
C LYS A 406 -7.75 4.28 17.39
N VAL A 407 -6.93 3.70 16.51
CA VAL A 407 -6.17 2.47 16.84
C VAL A 407 -5.09 2.74 17.89
N LEU A 408 -4.57 3.97 17.93
CA LEU A 408 -3.48 4.39 18.82
C LEU A 408 -3.98 4.97 20.16
N GLU A 409 -5.29 5.16 20.34
CA GLU A 409 -5.94 5.52 21.59
C GLU A 409 -6.13 4.28 22.49
#